data_ae9753f2c0adf9f079ffdeffa3837027
#
_entry.id   ae9753f2c0adf9f079ffdeffa3837027
#
_cell.length_a   1.000
_cell.length_b   1.000
_cell.length_c   1.000
_cell.angle_alpha   90.00
_cell.angle_beta   90.00
_cell.angle_gamma   90.00
#
_symmetry.space_group_name_H-M   'P 1'
#
loop_
_entity.id
_entity.type
_entity.pdbx_description
1 polymer ?
#
loop_
_entity_poly.entity_id
_entity_poly.type
_entity_poly.pdbx_seq_one_letter_code
_entity_poly.pdbx_strand_id
1 'polypeptide(L)'
;FVEMVKQFGMDEYEFAVRETKTYEVIQDVKDFHSEIGILYMNEFNKKVLSKMLQESGLEFHPLLECGIYVYMWKGHPLADKEEITIEELEEYPCLSFEQGEYNSFYFAEEVLSTYEYKRLIKANDRATMLNLMVGLNGYTLCSGIICESLNGDDYCAVKLKSDELMTIGYIKRKGVAISPLGEKYLEEIKKYKAMGDDSGYKDLL
;
A
#
# COMPACT_ATOMS: atom_id res chain seq x y z
N PHE A 1 4.75 -10.44 5.83
CA PHE A 1 6.17 -10.73 6.13
C PHE A 1 6.35 -11.36 7.51
N VAL A 2 5.80 -10.78 8.59
CA VAL A 2 5.92 -11.31 9.96
C VAL A 2 5.49 -12.78 10.05
N GLU A 3 4.34 -13.14 9.48
CA GLU A 3 3.84 -14.52 9.49
C GLU A 3 4.75 -15.49 8.74
N MET A 4 5.39 -15.04 7.66
CA MET A 4 6.41 -15.83 6.98
C MET A 4 7.63 -16.06 7.88
N VAL A 5 8.14 -15.02 8.54
CA VAL A 5 9.31 -15.13 9.42
C VAL A 5 9.06 -16.07 10.59
N LYS A 6 7.87 -16.05 11.19
CA LYS A 6 7.48 -16.97 12.28
C LYS A 6 7.63 -18.44 11.90
N GLN A 7 7.52 -18.79 10.62
CA GLN A 7 7.66 -20.18 10.14
C GLN A 7 9.10 -20.71 10.23
N PHE A 8 10.11 -19.83 10.34
CA PHE A 8 11.51 -20.25 10.48
C PHE A 8 11.87 -20.62 11.92
N GLY A 9 11.08 -20.24 12.90
CA GLY A 9 11.27 -20.61 14.29
C GLY A 9 12.62 -20.17 14.84
N MET A 10 13.46 -21.15 15.19
CA MET A 10 14.82 -20.96 15.76
C MET A 10 15.92 -21.10 14.72
N ASP A 11 15.61 -21.30 13.45
CA ASP A 11 16.60 -21.41 12.37
C ASP A 11 17.31 -20.06 12.18
N GLU A 12 18.57 -20.11 11.79
CA GLU A 12 19.32 -18.90 11.46
C GLU A 12 18.82 -18.33 10.12
N TYR A 13 18.57 -17.03 10.09
CA TYR A 13 18.16 -16.32 8.87
C TYR A 13 18.64 -14.86 8.87
N GLU A 14 18.79 -14.32 7.68
CA GLU A 14 18.99 -12.89 7.44
C GLU A 14 18.01 -12.44 6.37
N PHE A 15 17.10 -11.53 6.73
CA PHE A 15 16.11 -10.96 5.83
C PHE A 15 16.27 -9.46 5.74
N ALA A 16 16.09 -8.91 4.55
CA ALA A 16 15.97 -7.48 4.32
C ALA A 16 14.55 -7.15 3.84
N VAL A 17 13.86 -6.29 4.60
CA VAL A 17 12.59 -5.68 4.20
C VAL A 17 12.82 -4.19 4.05
N ARG A 18 12.46 -3.66 2.89
CA ARG A 18 12.61 -2.24 2.57
C ARG A 18 11.25 -1.64 2.32
N GLU A 19 10.90 -0.65 3.12
CA GLU A 19 9.77 0.24 2.86
C GLU A 19 10.32 1.51 2.23
N THR A 20 10.05 1.69 0.95
CA THR A 20 10.66 2.76 0.16
C THR A 20 9.72 3.23 -0.95
N LYS A 21 10.10 4.28 -1.66
CA LYS A 21 9.28 4.94 -2.70
C LYS A 21 9.07 4.04 -3.92
N THR A 22 7.96 4.19 -4.62
CA THR A 22 7.60 3.36 -5.77
C THR A 22 8.72 3.25 -6.81
N TYR A 23 9.40 4.36 -7.13
CA TYR A 23 10.52 4.33 -8.06
C TYR A 23 11.70 3.51 -7.53
N GLU A 24 12.02 3.65 -6.25
CA GLU A 24 13.10 2.92 -5.59
C GLU A 24 12.80 1.42 -5.52
N VAL A 25 11.55 1.02 -5.25
CA VAL A 25 11.11 -0.39 -5.33
C VAL A 25 11.44 -0.99 -6.71
N ILE A 26 11.15 -0.25 -7.78
CA ILE A 26 11.44 -0.68 -9.15
C ILE A 26 12.95 -0.82 -9.37
N GLN A 27 13.76 0.16 -8.92
CA GLN A 27 15.21 0.11 -9.06
C GLN A 27 15.82 -1.03 -8.23
N ASP A 28 15.37 -1.22 -7.00
CA ASP A 28 15.87 -2.30 -6.12
C ASP A 28 15.67 -3.69 -6.75
N VAL A 29 14.52 -3.94 -7.38
CA VAL A 29 14.29 -5.20 -8.07
C VAL A 29 15.11 -5.31 -9.35
N LYS A 30 15.24 -4.22 -10.11
CA LYS A 30 16.07 -4.17 -11.32
C LYS A 30 17.55 -4.45 -11.01
N ASP A 31 18.07 -3.84 -9.97
CA ASP A 31 19.49 -3.86 -9.62
C ASP A 31 19.89 -5.02 -8.68
N PHE A 32 18.98 -6.00 -8.47
CA PHE A 32 19.20 -7.18 -7.62
C PHE A 32 19.36 -6.89 -6.12
N HIS A 33 18.93 -5.71 -5.64
CA HIS A 33 18.88 -5.41 -4.21
C HIS A 33 17.68 -6.05 -3.53
N SER A 34 16.61 -6.29 -4.29
CA SER A 34 15.42 -7.02 -3.86
C SER A 34 15.01 -8.04 -4.91
N GLU A 35 14.50 -9.19 -4.45
CA GLU A 35 13.99 -10.23 -5.34
C GLU A 35 12.59 -9.89 -5.84
N ILE A 36 11.75 -9.35 -4.94
CA ILE A 36 10.35 -9.03 -5.15
C ILE A 36 10.12 -7.58 -4.69
N GLY A 37 9.35 -6.83 -5.45
CA GLY A 37 8.81 -5.54 -5.05
C GLY A 37 7.29 -5.58 -5.06
N ILE A 38 6.65 -4.97 -4.09
CA ILE A 38 5.19 -4.83 -4.03
C ILE A 38 4.81 -3.41 -4.42
N LEU A 39 3.88 -3.28 -5.35
CA LEU A 39 3.32 -2.01 -5.77
C LEU A 39 1.87 -2.19 -6.24
N TYR A 40 1.16 -1.10 -6.47
CA TYR A 40 -0.17 -1.16 -7.05
C TYR A 40 -0.21 -0.52 -8.45
N MET A 41 -1.19 -0.96 -9.24
CA MET A 41 -1.57 -0.32 -10.49
C MET A 41 -3.07 0.01 -10.47
N ASN A 42 -3.42 1.12 -11.10
CA ASN A 42 -4.80 1.50 -11.42
C ASN A 42 -4.86 2.02 -12.86
N GLU A 43 -6.02 2.41 -13.35
CA GLU A 43 -6.18 2.89 -14.73
C GLU A 43 -5.31 4.14 -15.02
N PHE A 44 -5.04 4.97 -14.01
CA PHE A 44 -4.24 6.18 -14.18
C PHE A 44 -2.73 5.87 -14.37
N ASN A 45 -2.14 5.03 -13.51
CA ASN A 45 -0.68 4.80 -13.51
C ASN A 45 -0.22 3.61 -14.35
N LYS A 46 -1.12 2.65 -14.66
CA LYS A 46 -0.84 1.38 -15.31
C LYS A 46 -0.01 1.51 -16.58
N LYS A 47 -0.35 2.46 -17.45
CA LYS A 47 0.36 2.64 -18.73
C LYS A 47 1.82 3.05 -18.53
N VAL A 48 2.06 3.99 -17.61
CA VAL A 48 3.40 4.53 -17.33
C VAL A 48 4.24 3.49 -16.62
N LEU A 49 3.69 2.87 -15.56
CA LEU A 49 4.40 1.84 -14.79
C LEU A 49 4.70 0.61 -15.66
N SER A 50 3.74 0.11 -16.45
CA SER A 50 3.98 -1.04 -17.33
C SER A 50 5.10 -0.78 -18.34
N LYS A 51 5.15 0.42 -18.92
CA LYS A 51 6.25 0.80 -19.83
C LYS A 51 7.59 0.81 -19.09
N MET A 52 7.66 1.45 -17.92
CA MET A 52 8.87 1.50 -17.12
C MET A 52 9.35 0.10 -16.71
N LEU A 53 8.45 -0.77 -16.25
CA LEU A 53 8.78 -2.16 -15.90
C LEU A 53 9.35 -2.91 -17.11
N GLN A 54 8.72 -2.78 -18.28
CA GLN A 54 9.19 -3.41 -19.52
C GLN A 54 10.60 -2.94 -19.90
N GLU A 55 10.86 -1.63 -19.85
CA GLU A 55 12.17 -1.03 -20.13
C GLU A 55 13.23 -1.44 -19.10
N SER A 56 12.82 -1.76 -17.88
CA SER A 56 13.67 -2.24 -16.81
C SER A 56 13.86 -3.76 -16.79
N GLY A 57 13.26 -4.50 -17.73
CA GLY A 57 13.32 -5.97 -17.75
C GLY A 57 12.55 -6.65 -16.62
N LEU A 58 11.52 -5.96 -16.11
CA LEU A 58 10.67 -6.45 -15.02
C LEU A 58 9.30 -6.85 -15.56
N GLU A 59 8.58 -7.66 -14.79
CA GLU A 59 7.20 -8.05 -15.04
C GLU A 59 6.35 -7.88 -13.78
N PHE A 60 5.10 -7.46 -13.97
CA PHE A 60 4.13 -7.28 -12.91
C PHE A 60 3.16 -8.46 -12.86
N HIS A 61 2.92 -8.98 -11.69
CA HIS A 61 1.98 -10.07 -11.42
C HIS A 61 0.90 -9.60 -10.44
N PRO A 62 -0.37 -9.55 -10.84
CA PRO A 62 -1.45 -9.14 -9.96
C PRO A 62 -1.66 -10.17 -8.84
N LEU A 63 -1.90 -9.69 -7.63
CA LEU A 63 -2.21 -10.49 -6.45
C LEU A 63 -3.67 -10.33 -6.05
N LEU A 64 -4.13 -9.10 -5.85
CA LEU A 64 -5.49 -8.80 -5.43
C LEU A 64 -5.97 -7.48 -6.03
N GLU A 65 -7.28 -7.35 -6.18
CA GLU A 65 -7.95 -6.11 -6.55
C GLU A 65 -8.78 -5.63 -5.37
N CYS A 66 -8.75 -4.33 -5.06
CA CYS A 66 -9.49 -3.75 -3.96
C CYS A 66 -9.97 -2.33 -4.30
N GLY A 67 -11.04 -1.92 -3.63
CA GLY A 67 -11.52 -0.54 -3.62
C GLY A 67 -10.61 0.37 -2.82
N ILE A 68 -11.01 1.63 -2.71
CA ILE A 68 -10.27 2.64 -1.98
C ILE A 68 -10.89 2.83 -0.60
N TYR A 69 -10.05 2.96 0.41
CA TYR A 69 -10.43 3.23 1.79
C TYR A 69 -9.71 4.46 2.31
N VAL A 70 -10.35 5.13 3.25
CA VAL A 70 -9.81 6.27 3.98
C VAL A 70 -9.22 5.75 5.29
N TYR A 71 -7.91 5.83 5.44
CA TYR A 71 -7.20 5.43 6.66
C TYR A 71 -7.06 6.64 7.57
N MET A 72 -7.52 6.48 8.81
CA MET A 72 -7.53 7.54 9.81
C MET A 72 -7.48 6.95 11.22
N TRP A 73 -7.27 7.76 12.23
CA TRP A 73 -7.39 7.34 13.62
C TRP A 73 -8.87 7.18 14.04
N LYS A 74 -9.16 6.30 14.99
CA LYS A 74 -10.52 5.98 15.41
C LYS A 74 -11.29 7.16 16.06
N GLY A 75 -10.58 8.18 16.56
CA GLY A 75 -11.20 9.40 17.07
C GLY A 75 -11.47 10.47 16.00
N HIS A 76 -11.22 10.18 14.74
CA HIS A 76 -11.56 11.09 13.64
C HIS A 76 -13.09 11.28 13.52
N PRO A 77 -13.59 12.51 13.25
CA PRO A 77 -15.05 12.76 13.17
C PRO A 77 -15.80 11.91 12.15
N LEU A 78 -15.13 11.33 11.16
CA LEU A 78 -15.73 10.47 10.15
C LEU A 78 -15.46 8.97 10.39
N ALA A 79 -14.81 8.58 11.49
CA ALA A 79 -14.37 7.20 11.70
C ALA A 79 -15.52 6.19 11.87
N ASP A 80 -16.68 6.64 12.37
CA ASP A 80 -17.86 5.79 12.60
C ASP A 80 -18.78 5.64 11.38
N LYS A 81 -18.42 6.24 10.22
CA LYS A 81 -19.19 6.10 8.99
C LYS A 81 -18.97 4.75 8.32
N GLU A 82 -20.00 4.26 7.64
CA GLU A 82 -19.88 3.07 6.79
C GLU A 82 -19.18 3.38 5.47
N GLU A 83 -19.42 4.59 4.93
CA GLU A 83 -18.82 5.07 3.69
C GLU A 83 -18.61 6.59 3.76
N ILE A 84 -17.54 7.08 3.14
CA ILE A 84 -17.15 8.50 3.10
C ILE A 84 -17.06 8.95 1.65
N THR A 85 -17.52 10.17 1.35
CA THR A 85 -17.31 10.81 0.05
C THR A 85 -16.05 11.69 0.07
N ILE A 86 -15.50 12.00 -1.11
CA ILE A 86 -14.31 12.84 -1.21
C ILE A 86 -14.59 14.28 -0.74
N GLU A 87 -15.83 14.77 -0.92
CA GLU A 87 -16.25 16.09 -0.49
C GLU A 87 -16.27 16.22 1.04
N GLU A 88 -16.61 15.16 1.77
CA GLU A 88 -16.59 15.13 3.22
C GLU A 88 -15.17 15.21 3.79
N LEU A 89 -14.18 14.81 3.01
CA LEU A 89 -12.77 14.86 3.38
C LEU A 89 -12.12 16.24 3.16
N GLU A 90 -12.76 17.15 2.44
CA GLU A 90 -12.18 18.47 2.11
C GLU A 90 -11.86 19.34 3.34
N GLU A 91 -12.52 19.10 4.47
CA GLU A 91 -12.27 19.84 5.71
C GLU A 91 -11.02 19.33 6.47
N TYR A 92 -10.50 18.17 6.10
CA TYR A 92 -9.38 17.51 6.77
C TYR A 92 -8.13 17.48 5.88
N PRO A 93 -6.92 17.50 6.45
CA PRO A 93 -5.72 17.41 5.64
C PRO A 93 -5.52 15.99 5.11
N CYS A 94 -5.35 15.89 3.79
CA CYS A 94 -4.86 14.68 3.14
C CYS A 94 -3.36 14.54 3.42
N LEU A 95 -2.96 13.36 3.85
CA LEU A 95 -1.56 13.01 4.10
C LEU A 95 -1.08 12.09 2.99
N SER A 96 0.06 12.41 2.40
CA SER A 96 0.63 11.66 1.28
C SER A 96 2.12 11.44 1.49
N PHE A 97 2.65 10.32 1.00
CA PHE A 97 4.08 10.06 1.01
C PHE A 97 4.80 10.86 -0.08
N GLU A 98 5.89 11.50 0.33
CA GLU A 98 6.75 12.22 -0.59
C GLU A 98 7.55 11.25 -1.45
N GLN A 99 7.52 11.44 -2.78
CA GLN A 99 8.23 10.59 -3.74
C GLN A 99 9.65 11.09 -4.09
N GLY A 100 10.14 12.13 -3.40
CA GLY A 100 11.50 12.67 -3.58
C GLY A 100 11.74 13.27 -4.97
N GLU A 101 12.88 12.97 -5.58
CA GLU A 101 13.26 13.49 -6.91
C GLU A 101 12.33 13.01 -8.02
N TYR A 102 11.70 11.86 -7.85
CA TYR A 102 10.73 11.27 -8.78
C TYR A 102 9.29 11.59 -8.39
N ASN A 103 9.04 12.83 -7.95
CA ASN A 103 7.73 13.29 -7.47
C ASN A 103 6.74 13.46 -8.63
N SER A 104 6.34 12.35 -9.23
CA SER A 104 5.32 12.27 -10.26
C SER A 104 4.06 11.62 -9.69
N PHE A 105 2.89 12.09 -10.09
CA PHE A 105 1.60 11.49 -9.72
C PHE A 105 1.50 10.00 -10.05
N TYR A 106 2.23 9.53 -11.06
CA TYR A 106 2.27 8.11 -11.42
C TYR A 106 2.99 7.22 -10.42
N PHE A 107 3.83 7.79 -9.55
CA PHE A 107 4.57 7.08 -8.50
C PHE A 107 3.98 7.27 -7.12
N ALA A 108 2.90 8.03 -6.98
CA ALA A 108 2.23 8.22 -5.69
C ALA A 108 1.83 6.86 -5.10
N GLU A 109 2.02 6.71 -3.79
CA GLU A 109 1.60 5.52 -3.06
C GLU A 109 0.09 5.52 -2.81
N GLU A 110 -0.52 6.70 -2.83
CA GLU A 110 -1.95 6.88 -2.67
C GLU A 110 -2.63 7.04 -4.03
N VAL A 111 -3.81 6.48 -4.13
CA VAL A 111 -4.72 6.70 -5.27
C VAL A 111 -5.27 8.12 -5.25
N LEU A 112 -5.94 8.53 -6.34
CA LEU A 112 -6.47 9.90 -6.50
C LEU A 112 -5.38 10.98 -6.36
N SER A 113 -4.15 10.65 -6.73
CA SER A 113 -2.99 11.56 -6.63
C SER A 113 -3.12 12.84 -7.45
N THR A 114 -4.01 12.88 -8.44
CA THR A 114 -4.30 14.06 -9.28
C THR A 114 -5.45 14.90 -8.76
N TYR A 115 -6.13 14.47 -7.69
CA TYR A 115 -7.18 15.27 -7.07
C TYR A 115 -6.61 16.55 -6.47
N GLU A 116 -7.30 17.67 -6.60
CA GLU A 116 -6.88 18.96 -6.06
C GLU A 116 -7.29 19.08 -4.59
N TYR A 117 -6.49 18.52 -3.70
CA TYR A 117 -6.71 18.61 -2.26
C TYR A 117 -6.55 20.04 -1.75
N LYS A 118 -7.57 20.58 -1.06
CA LYS A 118 -7.49 21.91 -0.42
C LYS A 118 -6.40 21.96 0.66
N ARG A 119 -6.16 20.86 1.34
CA ARG A 119 -5.13 20.70 2.38
C ARG A 119 -4.38 19.41 2.13
N LEU A 120 -3.11 19.55 1.76
CA LEU A 120 -2.22 18.42 1.49
C LEU A 120 -0.94 18.58 2.30
N ILE A 121 -0.58 17.56 3.06
CA ILE A 121 0.70 17.48 3.77
C ILE A 121 1.45 16.27 3.25
N LYS A 122 2.70 16.48 2.82
CA LYS A 122 3.59 15.41 2.40
C LYS A 122 4.57 15.08 3.52
N ALA A 123 4.70 13.81 3.83
CA ALA A 123 5.66 13.29 4.81
C ALA A 123 6.49 12.17 4.17
N ASN A 124 7.65 11.90 4.71
CA ASN A 124 8.58 10.89 4.20
C ASN A 124 8.80 9.72 5.18
N ASP A 125 8.05 9.70 6.27
CA ASP A 125 8.06 8.59 7.23
C ASP A 125 6.66 8.33 7.82
N ARG A 126 6.41 7.08 8.19
CA ARG A 126 5.12 6.62 8.69
C ARG A 126 4.80 7.16 10.09
N ALA A 127 5.77 7.30 10.97
CA ALA A 127 5.53 7.78 12.32
C ALA A 127 5.04 9.23 12.31
N THR A 128 5.64 10.08 11.48
CA THR A 128 5.18 11.45 11.25
C THR A 128 3.76 11.47 10.70
N MET A 129 3.43 10.61 9.72
CA MET A 129 2.06 10.52 9.21
C MET A 129 1.05 10.16 10.28
N LEU A 130 1.33 9.16 11.12
CA LEU A 130 0.45 8.75 12.21
C LEU A 130 0.24 9.88 13.24
N ASN A 131 1.30 10.63 13.58
CA ASN A 131 1.20 11.80 14.45
C ASN A 131 0.30 12.91 13.85
N LEU A 132 0.42 13.14 12.53
CA LEU A 132 -0.42 14.11 11.82
C LEU A 132 -1.88 13.65 11.74
N MET A 133 -2.13 12.34 11.57
CA MET A 133 -3.49 11.78 11.62
C MET A 133 -4.18 12.09 12.95
N VAL A 134 -3.50 11.86 14.06
CA VAL A 134 -4.06 12.13 15.39
C VAL A 134 -4.14 13.63 15.67
N GLY A 135 -3.04 14.36 15.42
CA GLY A 135 -2.91 15.77 15.82
C GLY A 135 -3.74 16.75 14.99
N LEU A 136 -4.06 16.40 13.74
CA LEU A 136 -4.75 17.30 12.80
C LEU A 136 -6.05 16.70 12.24
N ASN A 137 -6.49 15.55 12.72
CA ASN A 137 -7.54 14.76 12.05
C ASN A 137 -7.21 14.54 10.56
N GLY A 138 -5.96 14.22 10.28
CA GLY A 138 -5.52 13.92 8.92
C GLY A 138 -5.94 12.50 8.49
N TYR A 139 -5.96 12.29 7.19
CA TYR A 139 -6.27 10.99 6.60
C TYR A 139 -5.32 10.68 5.45
N THR A 140 -5.22 9.41 5.08
CA THR A 140 -4.62 8.99 3.81
C THR A 140 -5.50 7.98 3.10
N LEU A 141 -5.27 7.75 1.81
CA LEU A 141 -6.02 6.76 1.03
C LEU A 141 -5.21 5.47 0.94
N CYS A 142 -5.88 4.34 1.14
CA CYS A 142 -5.24 3.03 1.19
C CYS A 142 -6.12 1.92 0.61
N SER A 143 -5.60 0.70 0.61
CA SER A 143 -6.32 -0.52 0.19
C SER A 143 -7.34 -1.04 1.20
N GLY A 144 -7.39 -0.47 2.40
CA GLY A 144 -8.23 -0.99 3.49
C GLY A 144 -7.65 -2.22 4.20
N ILE A 145 -6.53 -2.76 3.74
CA ILE A 145 -5.87 -3.90 4.39
C ILE A 145 -5.10 -3.39 5.61
N ILE A 146 -5.64 -3.65 6.80
CA ILE A 146 -5.04 -3.26 8.07
C ILE A 146 -4.80 -4.52 8.90
N CYS A 147 -3.64 -4.62 9.52
CA CYS A 147 -3.32 -5.65 10.49
C CYS A 147 -3.34 -5.04 11.90
N GLU A 148 -4.48 -5.06 12.57
CA GLU A 148 -4.66 -4.47 13.91
C GLU A 148 -3.71 -5.10 14.94
N SER A 149 -3.44 -6.40 14.85
CA SER A 149 -2.53 -7.11 15.75
C SER A 149 -1.08 -6.60 15.68
N LEU A 150 -0.69 -5.94 14.57
CA LEU A 150 0.65 -5.39 14.37
C LEU A 150 0.67 -3.86 14.47
N ASN A 151 -0.39 -3.19 14.04
CA ASN A 151 -0.46 -1.72 13.97
C ASN A 151 -1.17 -1.10 15.18
N GLY A 152 -1.74 -1.92 16.09
CA GLY A 152 -2.62 -1.46 17.14
C GLY A 152 -4.04 -1.18 16.63
N ASP A 153 -4.97 -0.97 17.56
CA ASP A 153 -6.38 -0.74 17.26
C ASP A 153 -6.79 0.75 17.28
N ASP A 154 -5.82 1.66 17.30
CA ASP A 154 -6.07 3.11 17.33
C ASP A 154 -6.51 3.69 15.98
N TYR A 155 -6.39 2.91 14.91
CA TYR A 155 -6.66 3.34 13.53
C TYR A 155 -7.74 2.49 12.89
N CYS A 156 -8.42 3.06 11.89
CA CYS A 156 -9.44 2.38 11.09
C CYS A 156 -9.34 2.74 9.62
N ALA A 157 -9.97 1.93 8.78
CA ALA A 157 -10.19 2.23 7.37
C ALA A 157 -11.69 2.22 7.08
N VAL A 158 -12.19 3.32 6.55
CA VAL A 158 -13.58 3.48 6.12
C VAL A 158 -13.63 3.52 4.60
N LYS A 159 -14.58 2.84 3.99
CA LYS A 159 -14.70 2.77 2.55
C LYS A 159 -14.89 4.16 1.93
N LEU A 160 -14.13 4.49 0.90
CA LEU A 160 -14.38 5.68 0.09
C LEU A 160 -15.44 5.36 -0.97
N LYS A 161 -16.42 6.24 -1.13
CA LYS A 161 -17.40 6.14 -2.21
C LYS A 161 -16.74 6.52 -3.55
N SER A 162 -16.21 5.51 -4.21
CA SER A 162 -15.50 5.64 -5.49
C SER A 162 -15.63 4.36 -6.29
N ASP A 163 -15.71 4.49 -7.62
CA ASP A 163 -15.66 3.36 -8.55
C ASP A 163 -14.22 3.00 -8.94
N GLU A 164 -13.23 3.74 -8.44
CA GLU A 164 -11.84 3.42 -8.70
C GLU A 164 -11.39 2.16 -7.96
N LEU A 165 -10.61 1.35 -8.66
CA LEU A 165 -10.00 0.13 -8.16
C LEU A 165 -8.49 0.22 -8.23
N MET A 166 -7.83 -0.43 -7.30
CA MET A 166 -6.39 -0.66 -7.34
C MET A 166 -6.10 -2.16 -7.45
N THR A 167 -5.17 -2.51 -8.29
CA THR A 167 -4.61 -3.85 -8.38
C THR A 167 -3.27 -3.88 -7.65
N ILE A 168 -3.22 -4.48 -6.47
CA ILE A 168 -1.96 -4.73 -5.76
C ILE A 168 -1.32 -5.96 -6.39
N GLY A 169 -0.03 -5.88 -6.65
CA GLY A 169 0.73 -6.97 -7.24
C GLY A 169 2.19 -6.91 -6.86
N TYR A 170 2.94 -7.90 -7.36
CA TYR A 170 4.37 -7.91 -7.21
C TYR A 170 5.08 -7.76 -8.54
N ILE A 171 6.27 -7.20 -8.48
CA ILE A 171 7.21 -7.15 -9.59
C ILE A 171 8.39 -8.05 -9.31
N LYS A 172 8.90 -8.67 -10.37
CA LYS A 172 10.14 -9.44 -10.36
C LYS A 172 10.86 -9.28 -11.69
N ARG A 173 12.10 -9.72 -11.77
CA ARG A 173 12.83 -9.75 -13.04
C ARG A 173 12.25 -10.81 -13.97
N LYS A 174 12.08 -10.41 -15.23
CA LYS A 174 11.58 -11.29 -16.28
C LYS A 174 12.52 -12.48 -16.49
N GLY A 175 11.93 -13.69 -16.56
CA GLY A 175 12.70 -14.91 -16.80
C GLY A 175 13.53 -15.41 -15.60
N VAL A 176 13.47 -14.74 -14.44
CA VAL A 176 14.14 -15.19 -13.20
C VAL A 176 13.10 -15.91 -12.32
N ALA A 177 13.43 -17.11 -11.89
CA ALA A 177 12.59 -17.86 -10.94
C ALA A 177 12.63 -17.17 -9.56
N ILE A 178 11.52 -17.22 -8.84
CA ILE A 178 11.43 -16.79 -7.45
C ILE A 178 12.04 -17.87 -6.57
N SER A 179 12.78 -17.47 -5.54
CA SER A 179 13.33 -18.41 -4.56
C SER A 179 12.24 -19.08 -3.72
N PRO A 180 12.51 -20.22 -3.09
CA PRO A 180 11.55 -20.83 -2.16
C PRO A 180 11.11 -19.90 -1.03
N LEU A 181 11.95 -18.95 -0.63
CA LEU A 181 11.63 -17.91 0.35
C LEU A 181 10.63 -16.90 -0.22
N GLY A 182 10.91 -16.41 -1.42
CA GLY A 182 10.01 -15.50 -2.13
C GLY A 182 8.63 -16.12 -2.38
N GLU A 183 8.57 -17.42 -2.75
CA GLU A 183 7.30 -18.13 -2.90
C GLU A 183 6.50 -18.18 -1.59
N LYS A 184 7.15 -18.49 -0.45
CA LYS A 184 6.49 -18.45 0.86
C LYS A 184 5.93 -17.08 1.19
N TYR A 185 6.69 -16.02 0.88
CA TYR A 185 6.22 -14.64 1.08
C TYR A 185 4.97 -14.33 0.25
N LEU A 186 4.96 -14.74 -1.01
CA LEU A 186 3.80 -14.55 -1.88
C LEU A 186 2.60 -15.40 -1.44
N GLU A 187 2.82 -16.59 -0.90
CA GLU A 187 1.74 -17.42 -0.31
C GLU A 187 1.08 -16.71 0.87
N GLU A 188 1.86 -16.08 1.75
CA GLU A 188 1.30 -15.29 2.86
C GLU A 188 0.50 -14.08 2.36
N ILE A 189 0.98 -13.36 1.34
CA ILE A 189 0.21 -12.24 0.77
C ILE A 189 -1.10 -12.72 0.13
N LYS A 190 -1.10 -13.85 -0.56
CA LYS A 190 -2.30 -14.40 -1.21
C LYS A 190 -3.44 -14.74 -0.24
N LYS A 191 -3.14 -14.96 1.03
CA LYS A 191 -4.16 -15.17 2.06
C LYS A 191 -5.10 -13.96 2.21
N TYR A 192 -4.59 -12.76 1.98
CA TYR A 192 -5.40 -11.53 2.00
C TYR A 192 -6.38 -11.41 0.82
N LYS A 193 -6.17 -12.15 -0.27
CA LYS A 193 -7.09 -12.18 -1.42
C LYS A 193 -8.44 -12.79 -1.07
N ALA A 194 -8.47 -13.81 -0.20
CA ALA A 194 -9.70 -14.47 0.23
C ALA A 194 -10.60 -13.59 1.12
N MET A 195 -10.09 -12.46 1.60
CA MET A 195 -10.76 -11.55 2.51
C MET A 195 -11.39 -10.35 1.82
N GLY A 196 -10.94 -10.01 0.59
CA GLY A 196 -11.43 -8.86 -0.17
C GLY A 196 -12.81 -9.07 -0.82
N ASP A 197 -13.31 -10.32 -0.88
CA ASP A 197 -14.58 -10.64 -1.54
C ASP A 197 -15.79 -10.59 -0.59
N ASP A 198 -15.60 -10.46 0.73
CA ASP A 198 -16.72 -10.36 1.67
C ASP A 198 -16.45 -9.35 2.77
N SER A 199 -17.27 -8.34 2.81
CA SER A 199 -17.41 -7.29 3.80
C SER A 199 -16.91 -7.66 5.20
N GLY A 200 -15.76 -7.15 5.61
CA GLY A 200 -15.37 -7.11 7.01
C GLY A 200 -14.07 -7.80 7.36
N TYR A 201 -13.00 -7.05 7.30
CA TYR A 201 -11.69 -7.43 7.88
C TYR A 201 -11.70 -7.61 9.42
N LYS A 202 -12.83 -7.98 10.01
CA LYS A 202 -12.98 -8.02 11.47
C LYS A 202 -12.50 -9.31 12.14
N ASP A 203 -12.21 -10.39 11.39
CA ASP A 203 -11.97 -11.71 11.99
C ASP A 203 -10.73 -12.42 11.44
N LEU A 204 -9.57 -11.75 11.53
CA LEU A 204 -8.29 -12.39 11.30
C LEU A 204 -7.38 -12.31 12.53
N LEU A 205 -7.79 -13.03 13.54
CA LEU A 205 -6.93 -13.46 14.65
C LEU A 205 -7.06 -14.96 14.82
#